data_785542d0a966b00162534cb34f7cf562
#
_entry.id   785542d0a966b00162534cb34f7cf562
#
_cell.length_a   1.000
_cell.length_b   1.000
_cell.length_c   1.000
_cell.angle_alpha   90.00
_cell.angle_beta   90.00
_cell.angle_gamma   90.00
#
_symmetry.space_group_name_H-M   'P 1'
#
loop_
_entity.id
_entity.type
_entity.pdbx_description
1 polymer ?
#
loop_
_entity_poly.entity_id
_entity_poly.type
_entity_poly.pdbx_seq_one_letter_code
_entity_poly.pdbx_strand_id
1 'polypeptide(L)'
;LETTHKVVAIGASTGGTQAIEHVLRALPANAPGIVIVQHMPEHFTAAFAQRLDGICAMAVREARDGDPVVPGVALIAPGNRHMVLALSGARYYARIKDGPQVHHQR
;
A
#
# COMPACT_ATOMS: atom_id res chain seq x y z
N LEU A 1 -14.55 20.04 -10.48
CA LEU A 1 -14.20 19.57 -10.20
C LEU A 1 -14.10 18.58 -9.81
N GLU A 2 -13.93 18.08 -9.73
CA GLU A 2 -13.92 17.21 -9.35
C GLU A 2 -13.17 16.59 -8.78
N THR A 3 -12.88 16.62 -8.25
CA THR A 3 -12.08 16.09 -7.64
C THR A 3 -12.19 14.88 -7.25
N THR A 4 -11.57 14.15 -7.39
CA THR A 4 -11.83 12.98 -7.06
C THR A 4 -10.84 12.42 -6.23
N HIS A 5 -11.15 11.79 -5.20
CA HIS A 5 -10.25 11.13 -4.31
C HIS A 5 -10.27 9.68 -4.66
N LYS A 6 -9.63 9.36 -5.75
CA LYS A 6 -9.56 7.98 -6.15
C LYS A 6 -8.42 7.29 -5.44
N VAL A 7 -8.66 6.10 -5.00
CA VAL A 7 -7.66 5.25 -4.37
C VAL A 7 -7.75 3.90 -5.04
N VAL A 8 -6.60 3.36 -5.42
CA VAL A 8 -6.53 2.04 -6.02
C VAL A 8 -6.01 1.07 -4.97
N ALA A 9 -6.73 -0.02 -4.77
CA ALA A 9 -6.32 -1.04 -3.82
C ALA A 9 -5.86 -2.27 -4.58
N ILE A 10 -4.69 -2.77 -4.24
CA ILE A 10 -4.12 -3.94 -4.88
C ILE A 10 -3.87 -4.99 -3.83
N GLY A 11 -4.45 -6.17 -4.02
CA GLY A 11 -4.15 -7.31 -3.18
C GLY A 11 -3.38 -8.34 -3.96
N ALA A 12 -2.37 -8.93 -3.36
CA ALA A 12 -1.58 -9.93 -4.02
C ALA A 12 -1.20 -11.02 -3.02
N SER A 13 -1.04 -12.21 -3.54
CA SER A 13 -0.65 -13.34 -2.72
C SER A 13 0.80 -13.68 -2.98
N THR A 14 1.22 -14.81 -2.46
CA THR A 14 2.58 -15.27 -2.65
C THR A 14 2.94 -15.25 -4.13
N GLY A 15 4.09 -14.68 -4.43
CA GLY A 15 4.52 -14.56 -5.82
C GLY A 15 4.05 -13.31 -6.51
N GLY A 16 3.21 -12.51 -5.85
CA GLY A 16 2.66 -11.30 -6.47
C GLY A 16 3.61 -10.12 -6.52
N THR A 17 4.80 -10.23 -5.93
CA THR A 17 5.72 -9.10 -5.88
C THR A 17 6.15 -8.65 -7.28
N GLN A 18 6.36 -9.59 -8.20
CA GLN A 18 6.73 -9.22 -9.55
C GLN A 18 5.59 -8.53 -10.28
N ALA A 19 4.36 -8.99 -10.04
CA ALA A 19 3.20 -8.35 -10.65
C ALA A 19 3.01 -6.94 -10.12
N ILE A 20 3.19 -6.75 -8.81
CA ILE A 20 3.10 -5.42 -8.22
C ILE A 20 4.16 -4.51 -8.81
N GLU A 21 5.38 -4.98 -8.90
CA GLU A 21 6.45 -4.20 -9.48
C GLU A 21 6.14 -3.79 -10.92
N HIS A 22 5.65 -4.73 -11.70
CA HIS A 22 5.32 -4.45 -13.10
C HIS A 22 4.26 -3.35 -13.21
N VAL A 23 3.22 -3.45 -12.38
CA VAL A 23 2.16 -2.46 -12.40
C VAL A 23 2.68 -1.09 -11.97
N LEU A 24 3.40 -1.04 -10.85
CA LEU A 24 3.85 0.25 -10.32
C LEU A 24 4.86 0.93 -11.23
N ARG A 25 5.72 0.16 -11.87
CA ARG A 25 6.72 0.76 -12.76
C ARG A 25 6.10 1.40 -13.99
N ALA A 26 4.89 0.96 -14.36
CA ALA A 26 4.22 1.50 -15.53
C ALA A 26 3.43 2.76 -15.21
N LEU A 27 3.31 3.15 -13.95
CA LEU A 27 2.46 4.26 -13.56
C LEU A 27 3.24 5.57 -13.50
N PRO A 28 2.58 6.68 -13.85
CA PRO A 28 3.25 7.98 -13.79
C PRO A 28 3.38 8.46 -12.36
N ALA A 29 4.22 9.48 -12.16
CA ALA A 29 4.47 10.02 -10.84
C ALA A 29 3.24 10.61 -10.18
N ASN A 30 2.23 10.97 -10.96
CA ASN A 30 1.01 11.58 -10.42
C ASN A 30 -0.17 10.62 -10.45
N ALA A 31 0.07 9.33 -10.50
CA ALA A 31 -1.02 8.37 -10.46
C ALA A 31 -1.82 8.51 -9.17
N PRO A 32 -3.07 8.05 -9.16
CA PRO A 32 -3.85 8.07 -7.92
C PRO A 32 -3.13 7.34 -6.80
N GLY A 33 -3.46 7.68 -5.57
CA GLY A 33 -2.90 6.98 -4.42
C GLY A 33 -3.22 5.50 -4.46
N ILE A 34 -2.27 4.68 -4.07
CA ILE A 34 -2.38 3.22 -4.15
C ILE A 34 -2.08 2.63 -2.78
N VAL A 35 -2.89 1.66 -2.39
CA VAL A 35 -2.59 0.87 -1.21
C VAL A 35 -2.44 -0.58 -1.64
N ILE A 36 -1.43 -1.25 -1.12
CA ILE A 36 -1.04 -2.59 -1.53
C ILE A 36 -1.00 -3.48 -0.31
N VAL A 37 -1.69 -4.60 -0.39
CA VAL A 37 -1.63 -5.63 0.65
C VAL A 37 -1.01 -6.86 0.02
N GLN A 38 0.13 -7.26 0.54
CA GLN A 38 0.90 -8.36 0.02
C GLN A 38 1.30 -9.27 1.17
N HIS A 39 1.10 -10.57 1.00
CA HIS A 39 1.52 -11.52 2.00
C HIS A 39 3.04 -11.62 2.00
N MET A 40 3.67 -11.00 2.95
CA MET A 40 5.12 -11.01 3.09
C MET A 40 5.48 -11.07 4.56
N PRO A 41 6.63 -11.67 4.88
CA PRO A 41 7.12 -11.61 6.25
C PRO A 41 7.38 -10.19 6.70
N GLU A 42 7.34 -10.01 8.01
CA GLU A 42 7.34 -8.69 8.61
C GLU A 42 8.51 -7.82 8.19
N HIS A 43 9.69 -8.42 8.05
CA HIS A 43 10.87 -7.62 7.77
C HIS A 43 11.10 -7.38 6.27
N PHE A 44 10.28 -7.98 5.40
CA PHE A 44 10.52 -7.86 3.97
C PHE A 44 9.78 -6.70 3.35
N THR A 45 8.70 -6.23 3.97
CA THR A 45 7.87 -5.20 3.33
C THR A 45 8.60 -3.86 3.26
N ALA A 46 9.39 -3.52 4.27
CA ALA A 46 10.14 -2.27 4.22
C ALA A 46 11.19 -2.30 3.10
N ALA A 47 11.90 -3.41 2.97
CA ALA A 47 12.92 -3.53 1.92
C ALA A 47 12.28 -3.54 0.54
N PHE A 48 11.15 -4.21 0.40
CA PHE A 48 10.42 -4.25 -0.86
C PHE A 48 9.97 -2.84 -1.26
N ALA A 49 9.41 -2.10 -0.31
CA ALA A 49 8.97 -0.73 -0.57
C ALA A 49 10.15 0.15 -0.98
N GLN A 50 11.27 0.02 -0.27
CA GLN A 50 12.45 0.83 -0.58
C GLN A 50 12.99 0.53 -1.96
N ARG A 51 13.01 -0.74 -2.34
CA ARG A 51 13.46 -1.12 -3.67
C ARG A 51 12.55 -0.54 -4.74
N LEU A 52 11.23 -0.64 -4.56
CA LEU A 52 10.30 -0.09 -5.54
C LEU A 52 10.39 1.42 -5.62
N ASP A 53 10.62 2.08 -4.48
CA ASP A 53 10.75 3.52 -4.48
C ASP A 53 11.90 3.97 -5.36
N GLY A 54 12.93 3.17 -5.47
CA GLY A 54 14.09 3.52 -6.29
C GLY A 54 13.90 3.29 -7.79
N ILE A 55 12.86 2.55 -8.19
CA ILE A 55 12.69 2.20 -9.59
C ILE A 55 11.35 2.63 -10.18
N CYS A 56 10.48 3.20 -9.38
CA CYS A 56 9.17 3.65 -9.84
C CYS A 56 9.12 5.17 -9.88
N ALA A 57 8.27 5.71 -10.73
CA ALA A 57 8.06 7.15 -10.78
C ALA A 57 7.28 7.63 -9.56
N MET A 58 6.36 6.81 -9.05
CA MET A 58 5.65 7.12 -7.83
C MET A 58 6.57 6.96 -6.62
N ALA A 59 6.25 7.66 -5.56
CA ALA A 59 6.87 7.39 -4.26
C ALA A 59 6.26 6.11 -3.70
N VAL A 60 7.09 5.22 -3.19
CA VAL A 60 6.63 3.95 -2.63
C VAL A 60 7.21 3.81 -1.24
N ARG A 61 6.37 3.49 -0.27
CA ARG A 61 6.88 3.28 1.08
C ARG A 61 5.98 2.33 1.84
N GLU A 62 6.55 1.75 2.89
CA GLU A 62 5.77 0.95 3.81
C GLU A 62 4.85 1.88 4.60
N ALA A 63 3.58 1.51 4.72
CA ALA A 63 2.60 2.38 5.35
C ALA A 63 2.83 2.45 6.85
N ARG A 64 2.61 3.62 7.40
CA ARG A 64 2.56 3.84 8.84
C ARG A 64 1.14 4.23 9.20
N ASP A 65 0.78 3.93 10.44
CA ASP A 65 -0.55 4.27 10.92
C ASP A 65 -0.78 5.78 10.76
N GLY A 66 -1.88 6.14 10.13
CA GLY A 66 -2.21 7.53 9.92
C GLY A 66 -1.70 8.13 8.61
N ASP A 67 -1.00 7.35 7.79
CA ASP A 67 -0.51 7.89 6.52
C ASP A 67 -1.66 8.27 5.61
N PRO A 68 -1.64 9.47 5.02
CA PRO A 68 -2.68 9.82 4.05
C PRO A 68 -2.42 9.09 2.74
N VAL A 69 -3.51 8.73 2.08
CA VAL A 69 -3.43 8.12 0.76
C VAL A 69 -3.64 9.24 -0.24
N VAL A 70 -2.60 9.60 -0.94
CA VAL A 70 -2.61 10.77 -1.82
C VAL A 70 -2.04 10.40 -3.18
N PRO A 71 -2.38 11.17 -4.23
CA PRO A 71 -1.81 10.90 -5.55
C PRO A 71 -0.29 10.92 -5.50
N GLY A 72 0.30 10.04 -6.27
CA GLY A 72 1.75 9.95 -6.37
C GLY A 72 2.41 9.05 -5.35
N VAL A 73 1.64 8.49 -4.42
CA VAL A 73 2.20 7.67 -3.35
C VAL A 73 1.54 6.30 -3.34
N ALA A 74 2.36 5.27 -3.27
CA ALA A 74 1.92 3.90 -3.08
C ALA A 74 2.34 3.45 -1.70
N LEU A 75 1.39 2.97 -0.91
CA LEU A 75 1.64 2.52 0.45
C LEU A 75 1.51 1.01 0.50
N ILE A 76 2.51 0.35 1.04
CA ILE A 76 2.54 -1.10 1.17
C ILE A 76 2.27 -1.45 2.61
N ALA A 77 1.30 -2.31 2.83
CA ALA A 77 0.95 -2.73 4.19
C ALA A 77 2.13 -3.45 4.83
N PRO A 78 2.47 -3.13 6.08
CA PRO A 78 3.54 -3.84 6.76
C PRO A 78 3.22 -5.32 6.89
N GLY A 79 4.23 -6.14 6.79
CA GLY A 79 4.05 -7.58 6.96
C GLY A 79 3.51 -7.90 8.34
N ASN A 80 2.64 -8.89 8.41
CA ASN A 80 2.04 -9.33 9.67
C ASN A 80 1.15 -8.29 10.34
N ARG A 81 0.74 -7.27 9.61
CA ARG A 81 -0.18 -6.28 10.13
C ARG A 81 -1.38 -6.14 9.21
N HIS A 82 -2.46 -5.66 9.75
CA HIS A 82 -3.64 -5.36 8.96
C HIS A 82 -3.63 -3.90 8.59
N MET A 83 -3.98 -3.61 7.35
CA MET A 83 -4.14 -2.23 6.92
C MET A 83 -5.56 -2.03 6.45
N VAL A 84 -6.22 -1.02 7.00
CA VAL A 84 -7.56 -0.65 6.56
C VAL A 84 -7.53 0.81 6.16
N LEU A 85 -8.47 1.19 5.30
CA LEU A 85 -8.61 2.59 4.92
C LEU A 85 -9.66 3.24 5.78
N ALA A 86 -9.34 4.40 6.31
CA ALA A 86 -10.28 5.20 7.07
C ALA A 86 -10.53 6.48 6.29
N LEU A 87 -11.77 6.88 6.22
CA LEU A 87 -12.14 8.11 5.55
C LEU A 87 -12.34 9.18 6.60
N SER A 88 -11.68 10.29 6.44
CA SER A 88 -11.85 11.42 7.34
C SER A 88 -11.99 12.67 6.48
N GLY A 89 -13.14 13.29 6.54
CA GLY A 89 -13.46 14.35 5.61
C GLY A 89 -13.50 13.79 4.21
N ALA A 90 -12.72 14.33 3.33
CA ALA A 90 -12.68 13.88 1.95
C ALA A 90 -11.40 13.10 1.65
N ARG A 91 -10.69 12.64 2.67
CA ARG A 91 -9.39 12.03 2.45
C ARG A 91 -9.32 10.67 3.12
N TYR A 92 -8.67 9.73 2.46
CA TYR A 92 -8.43 8.42 3.02
C TYR A 92 -7.09 8.39 3.73
N TYR A 93 -7.05 7.61 4.81
CA TYR A 93 -5.84 7.40 5.60
C TYR A 93 -5.67 5.92 5.82
N ALA A 94 -4.42 5.48 5.84
CA ALA A 94 -4.10 4.10 6.16
C ALA A 94 -4.07 3.94 7.67
N ARG A 95 -4.79 2.95 8.18
CA ARG A 95 -4.75 2.61 9.59
C ARG A 95 -4.15 1.23 9.70
N ILE A 96 -3.13 1.13 10.52
CA ILE A 96 -2.40 -0.10 10.69
C ILE A 96 -2.79 -0.69 12.03
N LYS A 97 -3.22 -1.96 12.00
CA LYS A 97 -3.67 -2.62 13.22
C LYS A 97 -2.89 -3.89 13.44
N ASP A 98 -2.58 -4.15 14.69
CA ASP A 98 -1.97 -5.39 15.05
C ASP A 98 -3.04 -6.41 15.05
N GLY A 99 -3.07 -7.24 14.12
CA GLY A 99 -4.08 -8.20 14.08
C GLY A 99 -3.54 -9.49 14.46
N PRO A 100 -4.17 -10.17 15.26
CA PRO A 100 -3.85 -11.45 15.42
C PRO A 100 -4.38 -12.17 14.34
N GLN A 101 -3.91 -12.73 14.04
CA GLN A 101 -4.32 -13.31 13.14
C GLN A 101 -5.24 -14.22 13.48
N VAL A 102 -5.97 -14.42 13.94
CA VAL A 102 -6.75 -14.93 14.22
C VAL A 102 -7.33 -15.75 13.68
N HIS A 103 -6.95 -15.77 13.79
CA HIS A 103 -7.25 -16.17 13.47
C HIS A 103 -7.72 -16.98 13.05
N HIS A 104 -7.48 -17.28 13.16
CA HIS A 104 -7.70 -17.71 12.98
C HIS A 104 -8.46 -18.34 12.69
N GLN A 105 -8.53 -18.25 12.85
CA GLN A 105 -9.09 -18.60 12.82
C GLN A 105 -9.88 -19.17 12.55
N ARG A 106 -9.85 -19.38 12.67
CA ARG A 106 -10.52 -19.74 12.71
C ARG A 106 -11.04 -20.09 12.32
#